data_2a16dfebdf8e9d60e70dc2c224d46c8f
#
_entry.id   2a16dfebdf8e9d60e70dc2c224d46c8f
#
_cell.length_a   1.000
_cell.length_b   1.000
_cell.length_c   1.000
_cell.angle_alpha   90.00
_cell.angle_beta   90.00
_cell.angle_gamma   90.00
#
_symmetry.space_group_name_H-M   'P 1'
#
loop_
_entity.id
_entity.type
_entity.pdbx_description
1 polymer ?
#
loop_
_entity_poly.entity_id
_entity_poly.type
_entity_poly.pdbx_seq_one_letter_code
_entity_poly.pdbx_strand_id
1 'polypeptide(L)'
;MNFLYQQRGTGKTSFLIKESARTGYPIAVATPQYAMIVKDKAKYELGIDTIPEPIVASKENCEKAGKYFIDEVGLVLEEILGGHPLLGSMSDDGDFVENYLMKE
;
A
#
# COMPACT_ATOMS: atom_id res chain seq x y z
N MET A 1 -12.49 1.93 1.15
CA MET A 1 -11.03 1.78 1.33
C MET A 1 -10.64 2.22 2.73
N ASN A 2 -9.83 1.40 3.36
CA ASN A 2 -9.32 1.71 4.69
C ASN A 2 -7.92 2.30 4.60
N PHE A 3 -7.56 3.19 5.53
CA PHE A 3 -6.23 3.79 5.59
C PHE A 3 -5.55 3.45 6.91
N LEU A 4 -4.22 3.29 6.82
CA LEU A 4 -3.35 3.23 7.98
C LEU A 4 -2.69 4.60 8.13
N TYR A 5 -3.05 5.31 9.18
CA TYR A 5 -2.45 6.61 9.50
C TYR A 5 -1.50 6.44 10.67
N GLN A 6 -0.25 6.22 10.35
CA GLN A 6 0.78 6.06 11.36
C GLN A 6 2.02 6.80 10.92
N GLN A 7 2.87 7.12 11.87
CA GLN A 7 4.13 7.74 11.55
C GLN A 7 5.03 6.77 10.80
N ARG A 8 5.98 7.33 10.06
CA ARG A 8 6.96 6.54 9.34
C ARG A 8 7.72 5.64 10.32
N GLY A 9 7.98 4.40 9.92
CA GLY A 9 8.71 3.47 10.76
C GLY A 9 7.88 2.70 11.77
N THR A 10 6.55 2.81 11.72
CA THR A 10 5.66 2.15 12.68
C THR A 10 5.10 0.83 12.19
N GLY A 11 5.64 0.28 11.11
CA GLY A 11 5.23 -1.05 10.65
C GLY A 11 4.10 -1.07 9.64
N LYS A 12 3.77 0.05 9.02
CA LYS A 12 2.71 0.10 8.02
C LYS A 12 2.99 -0.84 6.85
N THR A 13 4.20 -0.77 6.29
CA THR A 13 4.57 -1.61 5.18
C THR A 13 4.56 -3.08 5.57
N SER A 14 5.05 -3.40 6.76
CA SER A 14 5.03 -4.78 7.26
C SER A 14 3.61 -5.30 7.37
N PHE A 15 2.69 -4.49 7.87
CA PHE A 15 1.28 -4.87 7.95
C PHE A 15 0.70 -5.18 6.57
N LEU A 16 0.96 -4.31 5.60
CA LEU A 16 0.47 -4.51 4.24
C LEU A 16 1.04 -5.76 3.60
N ILE A 17 2.33 -6.04 3.83
CA ILE A 17 2.97 -7.26 3.31
C ILE A 17 2.28 -8.50 3.88
N LYS A 18 2.02 -8.52 5.17
CA LYS A 18 1.34 -9.64 5.80
C LYS A 18 -0.08 -9.81 5.26
N GLU A 19 -0.79 -8.71 5.05
CA GLU A 19 -2.12 -8.76 4.46
C GLU A 19 -2.10 -9.20 3.00
N SER A 20 -1.11 -8.77 2.24
CA SER A 20 -0.93 -9.21 0.86
C SER A 20 -0.69 -10.72 0.80
N ALA A 21 0.18 -11.23 1.67
CA ALA A 21 0.45 -12.67 1.75
C ALA A 21 -0.81 -13.45 2.14
N ARG A 22 -1.58 -12.92 3.08
CA ARG A 22 -2.78 -13.58 3.57
C ARG A 22 -3.92 -13.62 2.55
N THR A 23 -4.11 -12.52 1.82
CA THR A 23 -5.27 -12.36 0.93
C THR A 23 -5.00 -12.71 -0.52
N GLY A 24 -3.75 -12.65 -0.94
CA GLY A 24 -3.40 -12.83 -2.35
C GLY A 24 -3.56 -11.58 -3.19
N TYR A 25 -3.90 -10.44 -2.60
CA TYR A 25 -3.99 -9.18 -3.33
C TYR A 25 -2.63 -8.47 -3.34
N PRO A 26 -2.23 -7.88 -4.48
CA PRO A 26 -0.93 -7.23 -4.58
C PRO A 26 -0.90 -5.88 -3.88
N ILE A 27 0.31 -5.39 -3.64
CA ILE A 27 0.54 -4.05 -3.11
C ILE A 27 0.91 -3.14 -4.28
N ALA A 28 0.19 -2.04 -4.44
CA ALA A 28 0.52 -1.01 -5.41
C ALA A 28 1.47 -0.01 -4.76
N VAL A 29 2.53 0.33 -5.47
CA VAL A 29 3.58 1.23 -5.01
C VAL A 29 3.85 2.32 -6.05
N ALA A 30 4.55 3.37 -5.64
CA ALA A 30 4.77 4.53 -6.51
C ALA A 30 5.75 4.26 -7.64
N THR A 31 6.80 3.48 -7.39
CA THR A 31 7.89 3.28 -8.35
C THR A 31 8.36 1.83 -8.37
N PRO A 32 9.04 1.40 -9.44
CA PRO A 32 9.65 0.06 -9.48
C PRO A 32 10.67 -0.16 -8.35
N GLN A 33 11.41 0.89 -7.99
CA GLN A 33 12.36 0.80 -6.88
C GLN A 33 11.65 0.49 -5.58
N TYR A 34 10.52 1.10 -5.34
CA TYR A 34 9.74 0.84 -4.13
C TYR A 34 9.20 -0.58 -4.13
N ALA A 35 8.82 -1.12 -5.29
CA ALA A 35 8.40 -2.51 -5.39
C ALA A 35 9.49 -3.46 -4.92
N MET A 36 10.74 -3.18 -5.31
CA MET A 36 11.88 -4.00 -4.85
C MET A 36 12.09 -3.89 -3.35
N ILE A 37 11.93 -2.70 -2.78
CA ILE A 37 12.03 -2.49 -1.34
C ILE A 37 11.00 -3.35 -0.61
N VAL A 38 9.76 -3.36 -1.09
CA VAL A 38 8.70 -4.18 -0.50
C VAL A 38 9.03 -5.68 -0.57
N LYS A 39 9.51 -6.13 -1.72
CA LYS A 39 9.88 -7.53 -1.89
C LYS A 39 11.04 -7.93 -0.97
N ASP A 40 12.05 -7.08 -0.87
CA ASP A 40 13.20 -7.34 0.00
C ASP A 40 12.79 -7.35 1.46
N LYS A 41 11.92 -6.43 1.87
CA LYS A 41 11.42 -6.39 3.24
C LYS A 41 10.65 -7.67 3.58
N ALA A 42 9.81 -8.14 2.67
CA ALA A 42 9.07 -9.37 2.89
C ALA A 42 10.02 -10.55 3.11
N LYS A 43 11.02 -10.68 2.25
CA LYS A 43 11.92 -11.82 2.28
C LYS A 43 12.92 -11.76 3.44
N TYR A 44 13.60 -10.62 3.59
CA TYR A 44 14.74 -10.52 4.50
C TYR A 44 14.39 -10.08 5.92
N GLU A 45 13.36 -9.26 6.07
CA GLU A 45 12.96 -8.81 7.41
C GLU A 45 11.83 -9.66 8.00
N LEU A 46 10.86 -10.05 7.18
CA LEU A 46 9.68 -10.75 7.67
C LEU A 46 9.72 -12.26 7.44
N GLY A 47 10.68 -12.73 6.66
CA GLY A 47 10.80 -14.16 6.37
C GLY A 47 9.66 -14.72 5.54
N ILE A 48 9.00 -13.90 4.77
CA ILE A 48 7.91 -14.31 3.90
C ILE A 48 8.46 -14.54 2.50
N ASP A 49 8.55 -15.80 2.09
CA ASP A 49 9.20 -16.16 0.82
C ASP A 49 8.41 -15.72 -0.40
N THR A 50 7.09 -15.74 -0.32
CA THR A 50 6.25 -15.46 -1.48
C THR A 50 5.11 -14.53 -1.11
N ILE A 51 5.05 -13.41 -1.82
CA ILE A 51 3.89 -12.51 -1.80
C ILE A 51 3.48 -12.26 -3.24
N PRO A 52 2.23 -11.84 -3.49
CA PRO A 52 1.86 -11.37 -4.82
C PRO A 52 2.83 -10.31 -5.30
N GLU A 53 3.22 -10.36 -6.58
CA GLU A 53 4.16 -9.39 -7.14
C GLU A 53 3.63 -7.98 -6.94
N PRO A 54 4.36 -7.08 -6.27
CA PRO A 54 3.93 -5.69 -6.15
C PRO A 54 3.78 -5.05 -7.53
N ILE A 55 2.79 -4.18 -7.67
CA ILE A 55 2.53 -3.50 -8.94
C ILE A 55 2.89 -2.03 -8.81
N VAL A 56 3.41 -1.46 -9.90
CA VAL A 56 3.61 -0.01 -9.95
C VAL A 56 2.24 0.61 -10.24
N ALA A 57 1.83 1.55 -9.39
CA ALA A 57 0.49 2.12 -9.47
C ALA A 57 0.26 2.84 -10.78
N SER A 58 -0.76 2.43 -11.50
CA SER A 58 -1.26 3.07 -12.69
C SER A 58 -2.69 2.60 -12.88
N LYS A 59 -3.45 3.33 -13.69
CA LYS A 59 -4.82 2.92 -13.96
C LYS A 59 -4.86 1.51 -14.55
N GLU A 60 -3.99 1.24 -15.51
CA GLU A 60 -3.95 -0.05 -16.19
C GLU A 60 -3.61 -1.19 -15.22
N ASN A 61 -2.55 -1.02 -14.44
CA ASN A 61 -2.12 -2.07 -13.52
C ASN A 61 -3.12 -2.32 -12.41
N CYS A 62 -3.72 -1.26 -11.89
CA CYS A 62 -4.71 -1.37 -10.83
C CYS A 62 -6.02 -1.98 -11.34
N GLU A 63 -6.44 -1.65 -12.55
CA GLU A 63 -7.62 -2.26 -13.15
C GLU A 63 -7.41 -3.77 -13.37
N LYS A 64 -6.23 -4.15 -13.82
CA LYS A 64 -5.91 -5.58 -14.01
C LYS A 64 -5.93 -6.34 -12.69
N ALA A 65 -5.42 -5.74 -11.64
CA ALA A 65 -5.40 -6.37 -10.33
C ALA A 65 -6.79 -6.49 -9.72
N GLY A 66 -7.66 -5.52 -9.98
CA GLY A 66 -9.01 -5.46 -9.45
C GLY A 66 -9.04 -5.00 -8.00
N LYS A 67 -8.40 -5.74 -7.11
CA LYS A 67 -8.26 -5.40 -5.69
C LYS A 67 -6.80 -5.37 -5.32
N TYR A 68 -6.41 -4.38 -4.54
CA TYR A 68 -5.00 -4.17 -4.20
C TYR A 68 -4.90 -3.32 -2.94
N PHE A 69 -3.74 -3.38 -2.32
CA PHE A 69 -3.38 -2.47 -1.23
C PHE A 69 -2.51 -1.37 -1.82
N ILE A 70 -2.45 -0.22 -1.17
CA ILE A 70 -1.56 0.88 -1.59
C ILE A 70 -0.63 1.19 -0.43
N ASP A 71 0.66 1.16 -0.68
CA ASP A 71 1.66 1.60 0.29
C ASP A 71 2.11 3.02 -0.07
N GLU A 72 2.15 3.91 0.91
CA GLU A 72 2.50 5.31 0.74
C GLU A 72 1.60 6.03 -0.27
N VAL A 73 0.32 6.17 0.10
CA VAL A 73 -0.70 6.78 -0.77
C VAL A 73 -0.26 8.14 -1.30
N GLY A 74 0.37 8.97 -0.46
CA GLY A 74 0.85 10.28 -0.88
C GLY A 74 1.86 10.21 -2.01
N LEU A 75 2.81 9.28 -1.94
CA LEU A 75 3.80 9.13 -2.99
C LEU A 75 3.17 8.64 -4.29
N VAL A 76 2.21 7.72 -4.19
CA VAL A 76 1.48 7.23 -5.35
C VAL A 76 0.74 8.37 -6.05
N LEU A 77 0.09 9.23 -5.27
CA LEU A 77 -0.62 10.38 -5.83
C LEU A 77 0.33 11.35 -6.52
N GLU A 78 1.49 11.61 -5.93
CA GLU A 78 2.49 12.48 -6.54
C GLU A 78 2.98 11.92 -7.88
N GLU A 79 3.23 10.62 -7.96
CA GLU A 79 3.69 10.00 -9.20
C GLU A 79 2.62 10.03 -10.30
N ILE A 80 1.37 9.84 -9.93
CA ILE A 80 0.28 9.80 -10.91
C ILE A 80 -0.13 11.21 -11.35
N LEU A 81 -0.27 12.13 -10.39
CA LEU A 81 -0.81 13.46 -10.66
C LEU A 81 0.26 14.51 -10.90
N GLY A 82 1.47 14.26 -10.40
CA GLY A 82 2.51 15.28 -10.35
C GLY A 82 2.27 16.24 -9.19
N GLY A 83 3.26 17.09 -8.92
CA GLY A 83 3.15 18.05 -7.83
C GLY A 83 3.13 17.39 -6.46
N HIS A 84 2.58 18.10 -5.50
CA HIS A 84 2.57 17.63 -4.11
C HIS A 84 1.20 17.90 -3.49
N PRO A 85 0.31 16.89 -3.39
CA PRO A 85 -0.98 17.08 -2.75
C PRO A 85 -0.82 17.41 -1.27
N LEU A 86 -1.52 18.45 -0.82
CA LEU A 86 -1.44 18.88 0.57
C LEU A 86 -2.56 18.31 1.43
N LEU A 87 -3.74 18.11 0.83
CA LEU A 87 -4.91 17.67 1.59
C LEU A 87 -5.90 17.00 0.65
N GLY A 88 -6.61 16.04 1.19
CA GLY A 88 -7.66 15.36 0.45
C GLY A 88 -8.78 14.95 1.37
N SER A 89 -9.86 14.49 0.78
CA SER A 89 -10.96 13.91 1.54
C SER A 89 -11.46 12.67 0.84
N MET A 90 -12.16 11.84 1.58
CA MET A 90 -12.83 10.70 0.98
C MET A 90 -14.07 10.37 1.79
N SER A 91 -15.04 9.78 1.10
CA SER A 91 -16.26 9.34 1.74
C SER A 91 -16.10 7.92 2.26
N ASP A 92 -16.78 7.62 3.35
CA ASP A 92 -16.86 6.28 3.87
C ASP A 92 -17.76 5.46 2.93
N ASP A 93 -17.22 4.34 2.44
CA ASP A 93 -17.96 3.46 1.54
C ASP A 93 -18.40 2.16 2.24
N GLY A 94 -18.42 2.17 3.56
CA GLY A 94 -18.80 1.03 4.35
C GLY A 94 -17.63 0.23 4.90
N ASP A 95 -16.42 0.46 4.39
CA ASP A 95 -15.22 -0.11 4.96
C ASP A 95 -14.82 0.71 6.17
N PHE A 96 -14.44 0.05 7.21
CA PHE A 96 -14.21 0.71 8.47
C PHE A 96 -12.77 1.14 8.65
N VAL A 97 -12.55 2.43 8.54
CA VAL A 97 -11.22 3.04 8.63
C VAL A 97 -10.69 3.10 10.05
N GLU A 98 -11.58 3.28 11.01
CA GLU A 98 -11.22 3.50 12.41
C GLU A 98 -10.38 2.37 12.99
N ASN A 99 -10.59 1.14 12.55
CA ASN A 99 -9.79 0.00 12.99
C ASN A 99 -8.30 0.19 12.79
N TYR A 100 -7.94 1.03 11.84
CA TYR A 100 -6.54 1.31 11.53
C TYR A 100 -6.08 2.63 12.11
N LEU A 101 -6.95 3.64 12.08
CA LEU A 101 -6.59 4.99 12.53
C LEU A 101 -6.29 5.07 14.01
N MET A 102 -6.96 4.29 14.80
CA MET A 102 -6.89 4.40 16.25
C MET A 102 -5.89 3.45 16.89
N LYS A 103 -5.04 2.83 16.10
CA LYS A 103 -4.05 1.89 16.62
C LYS A 103 -2.71 2.56 16.87
N GLU A 104 -2.73 3.59 17.60
CA GLU A 104 -1.52 4.31 17.95
C GLU A 104 -0.91 3.82 19.25
#